data_723b4cb87623c70dbb61e87af498249f
#
_entry.id   723b4cb87623c70dbb61e87af498249f
#
_cell.length_a   1.000
_cell.length_b   1.000
_cell.length_c   1.000
_cell.angle_alpha   90.00
_cell.angle_beta   90.00
_cell.angle_gamma   90.00
#
_symmetry.space_group_name_H-M   'P 1'
#
loop_
_entity.id
_entity.type
_entity.pdbx_description
1 polymer ?
#
loop_
_entity_poly.entity_id
_entity_poly.type
_entity_poly.pdbx_seq_one_letter_code
_entity_poly.pdbx_strand_id
1 'polypeptide(L)'
;MHMSALSFIRRLFCIYLACMSMVLPARAEWAELMKDDDITYVWDKDSVRAIHITRIAWTMTNTTAKGVKAPNGEEYQSSQARWRINCKTDSFVKLSESFYAKADGKGREVAFYEAADWRPRDAAIRPGSYLSLLKKQVCTSTEVAGS
;
A
#
# COMPACT_ATOMS: atom_id res chain seq x y z
N MET A 1 54.62 22.83 -13.90
CA MET A 1 54.00 22.04 -12.79
C MET A 1 52.52 22.39 -12.54
N HIS A 2 51.69 22.61 -13.59
CA HIS A 2 50.28 22.99 -13.44
C HIS A 2 49.27 21.99 -14.03
N MET A 3 49.69 20.77 -14.40
CA MET A 3 48.81 19.78 -15.05
C MET A 3 48.19 18.74 -14.11
N SER A 4 48.59 18.68 -12.85
CA SER A 4 48.11 17.64 -11.94
C SER A 4 46.74 17.96 -11.22
N ALA A 5 46.46 19.24 -11.00
CA ALA A 5 45.27 19.65 -10.26
C ALA A 5 43.97 19.47 -11.07
N LEU A 6 43.97 19.76 -12.37
CA LEU A 6 42.80 19.60 -13.23
C LEU A 6 42.40 18.13 -13.41
N SER A 7 43.37 17.22 -13.44
CA SER A 7 43.11 15.77 -13.57
C SER A 7 42.46 15.20 -12.31
N PHE A 8 42.81 15.72 -11.13
CA PHE A 8 42.25 15.30 -9.84
C PHE A 8 40.80 15.78 -9.67
N ILE A 9 40.52 17.02 -10.03
CA ILE A 9 39.15 17.61 -9.96
C ILE A 9 38.22 16.89 -10.93
N ARG A 10 38.70 16.54 -12.13
CA ARG A 10 37.89 15.81 -13.13
C ARG A 10 37.53 14.38 -12.67
N ARG A 11 38.43 13.69 -11.95
CA ARG A 11 38.17 12.36 -11.37
C ARG A 11 37.22 12.42 -10.21
N LEU A 12 37.32 13.41 -9.32
CA LEU A 12 36.39 13.63 -8.21
C LEU A 12 35.00 13.98 -8.71
N PHE A 13 34.88 14.78 -9.77
CA PHE A 13 33.58 15.13 -10.35
C PHE A 13 32.87 13.94 -11.01
N CYS A 14 33.61 13.05 -11.67
CA CYS A 14 33.04 11.80 -12.21
C CYS A 14 32.55 10.83 -11.13
N ILE A 15 33.26 10.75 -9.99
CA ILE A 15 32.85 9.90 -8.87
C ILE A 15 31.57 10.46 -8.19
N TYR A 16 31.47 11.78 -8.10
CA TYR A 16 30.27 12.42 -7.51
C TYR A 16 29.03 12.27 -8.41
N LEU A 17 29.18 12.36 -9.74
CA LEU A 17 28.08 12.10 -10.68
C LEU A 17 27.63 10.63 -10.68
N ALA A 18 28.53 9.68 -10.49
CA ALA A 18 28.23 8.25 -10.47
C ALA A 18 27.45 7.84 -9.20
N CYS A 19 27.64 8.54 -8.08
CA CYS A 19 26.91 8.28 -6.83
C CYS A 19 25.47 8.81 -6.82
N MET A 20 25.11 9.76 -7.68
CA MET A 20 23.76 10.32 -7.74
C MET A 20 22.73 9.46 -8.49
N SER A 21 23.15 8.40 -9.16
CA SER A 21 22.28 7.61 -10.06
C SER A 21 21.59 6.42 -9.41
N MET A 22 21.71 6.17 -8.10
CA MET A 22 21.14 4.96 -7.45
C MET A 22 20.05 5.24 -6.45
N VAL A 23 19.29 6.31 -6.61
CA VAL A 23 18.02 6.42 -5.89
C VAL A 23 16.96 5.68 -6.72
N LEU A 24 16.92 4.35 -6.60
CA LEU A 24 15.77 3.56 -7.07
C LEU A 24 14.56 3.99 -6.24
N PRO A 25 13.49 4.50 -6.86
CA PRO A 25 12.26 4.76 -6.13
C PRO A 25 11.78 3.44 -5.55
N ALA A 26 11.59 3.40 -4.23
CA ALA A 26 10.91 2.29 -3.57
C ALA A 26 9.49 2.22 -4.15
N ARG A 27 9.25 1.31 -5.08
CA ARG A 27 7.92 1.02 -5.60
C ARG A 27 7.27 0.02 -4.66
N ALA A 28 6.09 0.36 -4.15
CA ALA A 28 5.22 -0.60 -3.51
C ALA A 28 4.99 -1.78 -4.47
N GLU A 29 5.26 -3.00 -4.01
CA GLU A 29 5.01 -4.21 -4.78
C GLU A 29 3.56 -4.65 -4.57
N TRP A 30 2.67 -4.15 -5.42
CA TRP A 30 1.26 -4.51 -5.41
C TRP A 30 1.05 -5.90 -6.00
N ALA A 31 0.46 -6.80 -5.22
CA ALA A 31 0.08 -8.15 -5.65
C ALA A 31 -1.43 -8.29 -5.70
N GLU A 32 -1.93 -9.01 -6.71
CA GLU A 32 -3.36 -9.29 -6.83
C GLU A 32 -3.82 -10.23 -5.71
N LEU A 33 -4.92 -9.89 -5.06
CA LEU A 33 -5.63 -10.74 -4.11
C LEU A 33 -6.83 -11.41 -4.75
N MET A 34 -7.60 -10.64 -5.50
CA MET A 34 -8.87 -11.07 -6.08
C MET A 34 -9.23 -10.16 -7.24
N LYS A 35 -9.85 -10.73 -8.24
CA LYS A 35 -10.45 -9.99 -9.35
C LYS A 35 -11.87 -10.47 -9.53
N ASP A 36 -12.79 -9.54 -9.61
CA ASP A 36 -14.19 -9.71 -9.95
C ASP A 36 -14.48 -8.82 -11.15
N ASP A 37 -15.56 -9.04 -11.90
CA ASP A 37 -15.85 -8.44 -13.20
C ASP A 37 -15.24 -7.05 -13.43
N ASP A 38 -15.69 -6.07 -12.66
CA ASP A 38 -15.26 -4.67 -12.78
C ASP A 38 -14.31 -4.21 -11.65
N ILE A 39 -13.93 -5.10 -10.73
CA ILE A 39 -13.17 -4.74 -9.53
C ILE A 39 -11.92 -5.62 -9.41
N THR A 40 -10.77 -4.99 -9.20
CA THR A 40 -9.52 -5.69 -8.87
C THR A 40 -9.04 -5.23 -7.50
N TYR A 41 -8.76 -6.19 -6.62
CA TYR A 41 -8.20 -5.99 -5.29
C TYR A 41 -6.74 -6.38 -5.29
N VAL A 42 -5.87 -5.47 -4.88
CA VAL A 42 -4.43 -5.70 -4.75
C VAL A 42 -3.97 -5.29 -3.35
N TRP A 43 -2.83 -5.81 -2.90
CA TRP A 43 -2.23 -5.45 -1.62
C TRP A 43 -0.75 -5.17 -1.76
N ASP A 44 -0.23 -4.30 -0.91
CA ASP A 44 1.18 -3.96 -0.86
C ASP A 44 1.91 -4.90 0.10
N LYS A 45 2.72 -5.81 -0.45
CA LYS A 45 3.48 -6.81 0.31
C LYS A 45 4.47 -6.17 1.28
N ASP A 46 5.06 -5.04 0.90
CA ASP A 46 6.08 -4.34 1.68
C ASP A 46 5.48 -3.51 2.82
N SER A 47 4.16 -3.29 2.77
CA SER A 47 3.44 -2.49 3.77
C SER A 47 3.14 -3.22 5.07
N VAL A 48 3.30 -4.54 5.11
CA VAL A 48 2.91 -5.35 6.27
C VAL A 48 3.73 -5.01 7.50
N ARG A 49 3.02 -4.71 8.59
CA ARG A 49 3.64 -4.47 9.91
C ARG A 49 2.97 -5.37 10.94
N ALA A 50 3.79 -6.12 11.68
CA ALA A 50 3.34 -6.96 12.79
C ALA A 50 3.22 -6.13 14.08
N ILE A 51 2.08 -6.20 14.73
CA ILE A 51 1.84 -5.60 16.05
C ILE A 51 1.14 -6.66 16.91
N HIS A 52 1.90 -7.37 17.72
CA HIS A 52 1.42 -8.52 18.50
C HIS A 52 0.65 -9.53 17.62
N ILE A 53 -0.62 -9.77 17.94
CA ILE A 53 -1.51 -10.71 17.22
C ILE A 53 -2.15 -10.07 15.98
N THR A 54 -1.84 -8.81 15.68
CA THR A 54 -2.42 -8.09 14.54
C THR A 54 -1.41 -7.79 13.46
N ARG A 55 -1.92 -7.52 12.26
CA ARG A 55 -1.14 -7.06 11.11
C ARG A 55 -1.75 -5.78 10.56
N ILE A 56 -0.92 -4.80 10.29
CA ILE A 56 -1.29 -3.63 9.49
C ILE A 56 -0.87 -3.90 8.06
N ALA A 57 -1.78 -3.65 7.12
CA ALA A 57 -1.49 -3.80 5.69
C ALA A 57 -2.28 -2.78 4.86
N TRP A 58 -1.76 -2.46 3.68
CA TRP A 58 -2.42 -1.62 2.70
C TRP A 58 -3.00 -2.47 1.57
N THR A 59 -4.22 -2.12 1.16
CA THR A 59 -4.83 -2.64 -0.07
C THR A 59 -5.19 -1.49 -1.00
N MET A 60 -5.32 -1.80 -2.27
CA MET A 60 -5.89 -0.91 -3.25
C MET A 60 -6.99 -1.65 -4.01
N THR A 61 -8.08 -0.96 -4.24
CA THR A 61 -9.19 -1.42 -5.07
C THR A 61 -9.24 -0.55 -6.32
N ASN A 62 -9.22 -1.18 -7.48
CA ASN A 62 -9.44 -0.52 -8.76
C ASN A 62 -10.81 -0.93 -9.32
N THR A 63 -11.56 0.02 -9.86
CA THR A 63 -12.83 -0.25 -10.54
C THR A 63 -12.82 0.29 -11.98
N THR A 64 -13.35 -0.51 -12.90
CA THR A 64 -13.61 -0.11 -14.29
C THR A 64 -15.08 0.30 -14.50
N ALA A 65 -15.95 0.02 -13.53
CA ALA A 65 -17.34 0.44 -13.55
C ALA A 65 -17.45 1.97 -13.53
N LYS A 66 -18.34 2.51 -14.35
CA LYS A 66 -18.62 3.96 -14.40
C LYS A 66 -19.61 4.35 -13.30
N GLY A 67 -19.50 5.58 -12.82
CA GLY A 67 -20.46 6.14 -11.88
C GLY A 67 -20.33 5.62 -10.45
N VAL A 68 -19.25 4.93 -10.10
CA VAL A 68 -18.97 4.51 -8.74
C VAL A 68 -18.61 5.73 -7.91
N LYS A 69 -19.27 5.89 -6.75
CA LYS A 69 -19.16 7.10 -5.94
C LYS A 69 -18.53 6.83 -4.58
N ALA A 70 -17.65 7.73 -4.18
CA ALA A 70 -17.12 7.81 -2.83
C ALA A 70 -18.21 8.30 -1.83
N PRO A 71 -17.98 8.21 -0.51
CA PRO A 71 -18.96 8.61 0.49
C PRO A 71 -19.46 10.06 0.38
N ASN A 72 -18.67 10.95 -0.20
CA ASN A 72 -19.04 12.36 -0.45
C ASN A 72 -19.82 12.57 -1.76
N GLY A 73 -20.11 11.49 -2.53
CA GLY A 73 -20.85 11.53 -3.78
C GLY A 73 -20.01 11.83 -5.03
N GLU A 74 -18.71 12.05 -4.91
CA GLU A 74 -17.81 12.22 -6.06
C GLU A 74 -17.46 10.86 -6.69
N GLU A 75 -17.29 10.82 -8.00
CA GLU A 75 -16.88 9.60 -8.71
C GLU A 75 -15.40 9.32 -8.47
N TYR A 76 -15.06 8.02 -8.35
CA TYR A 76 -13.69 7.55 -8.21
C TYR A 76 -13.43 6.28 -9.03
N GLN A 77 -12.16 5.98 -9.28
CA GLN A 77 -11.73 4.77 -10.00
C GLN A 77 -10.83 3.86 -9.16
N SER A 78 -10.25 4.37 -8.09
CA SER A 78 -9.49 3.55 -7.15
C SER A 78 -9.60 4.06 -5.73
N SER A 79 -9.43 3.15 -4.77
CA SER A 79 -9.27 3.51 -3.36
C SER A 79 -8.08 2.77 -2.75
N GLN A 80 -7.39 3.41 -1.82
CA GLN A 80 -6.35 2.78 -1.01
C GLN A 80 -6.82 2.74 0.44
N ALA A 81 -6.83 1.56 1.03
CA ALA A 81 -7.29 1.35 2.39
C ALA A 81 -6.20 0.73 3.27
N ARG A 82 -6.12 1.21 4.49
CA ARG A 82 -5.25 0.70 5.54
C ARG A 82 -6.06 -0.12 6.52
N TRP A 83 -5.63 -1.34 6.75
CA TRP A 83 -6.34 -2.32 7.58
C TRP A 83 -5.50 -2.75 8.76
N ARG A 84 -6.17 -3.01 9.88
CA ARG A 84 -5.65 -3.79 11.00
C ARG A 84 -6.38 -5.13 11.00
N ILE A 85 -5.67 -6.22 10.73
CA ILE A 85 -6.17 -7.59 10.67
C ILE A 85 -5.78 -8.31 11.96
N ASN A 86 -6.73 -8.95 12.62
CA ASN A 86 -6.44 -9.82 13.76
C ASN A 86 -6.17 -11.24 13.25
N CYS A 87 -4.97 -11.79 13.55
CA CYS A 87 -4.59 -13.12 13.08
C CYS A 87 -5.19 -14.26 13.91
N LYS A 88 -5.62 -14.01 15.15
CA LYS A 88 -6.26 -15.02 16.00
C LYS A 88 -7.76 -15.14 15.79
N THR A 89 -8.40 -14.04 15.40
CA THR A 89 -9.84 -13.98 15.15
C THR A 89 -10.09 -13.61 13.70
N ASP A 90 -11.30 -13.91 13.20
CA ASP A 90 -11.70 -13.47 11.86
C ASP A 90 -12.28 -12.05 11.94
N SER A 91 -11.42 -11.09 12.36
CA SER A 91 -11.83 -9.70 12.52
C SER A 91 -10.82 -8.72 11.96
N PHE A 92 -11.31 -7.53 11.61
CA PHE A 92 -10.53 -6.45 11.07
C PHE A 92 -11.05 -5.08 11.52
N VAL A 93 -10.19 -4.07 11.36
CA VAL A 93 -10.54 -2.66 11.46
C VAL A 93 -10.04 -1.93 10.22
N LYS A 94 -10.90 -1.14 9.57
CA LYS A 94 -10.47 -0.17 8.58
C LYS A 94 -9.93 1.04 9.31
N LEU A 95 -8.65 1.33 9.15
CA LEU A 95 -7.99 2.47 9.78
C LEU A 95 -8.17 3.75 8.98
N SER A 96 -7.99 3.66 7.67
CA SER A 96 -8.19 4.79 6.75
C SER A 96 -8.49 4.29 5.35
N GLU A 97 -9.07 5.16 4.53
CA GLU A 97 -9.27 4.92 3.09
C GLU A 97 -9.26 6.24 2.33
N SER A 98 -8.45 6.34 1.29
CA SER A 98 -8.41 7.44 0.34
C SER A 98 -8.99 7.00 -0.99
N PHE A 99 -9.80 7.84 -1.61
CA PHE A 99 -10.45 7.60 -2.90
C PHE A 99 -9.84 8.52 -3.95
N TYR A 100 -9.53 7.98 -5.13
CA TYR A 100 -8.82 8.68 -6.20
C TYR A 100 -9.61 8.71 -7.50
N ALA A 101 -9.54 9.85 -8.20
CA ALA A 101 -10.24 10.07 -9.45
C ALA A 101 -9.80 9.14 -10.60
N LYS A 102 -8.61 8.55 -10.51
CA LYS A 102 -8.05 7.63 -11.51
C LYS A 102 -7.65 6.30 -10.87
N ALA A 103 -7.47 5.29 -11.72
CA ALA A 103 -6.97 3.98 -11.31
C ALA A 103 -5.57 4.09 -10.67
N ASP A 104 -5.19 3.05 -9.92
CA ASP A 104 -3.88 2.87 -9.31
C ASP A 104 -3.48 3.97 -8.31
N GLY A 105 -4.44 4.52 -7.58
CA GLY A 105 -4.19 5.59 -6.62
C GLY A 105 -3.71 6.89 -7.25
N LYS A 106 -4.02 7.12 -8.53
CA LYS A 106 -3.57 8.29 -9.28
C LYS A 106 -4.65 9.35 -9.38
N GLY A 107 -4.21 10.54 -9.78
CA GLY A 107 -5.08 11.70 -9.93
C GLY A 107 -5.35 12.38 -8.60
N ARG A 108 -6.40 13.20 -8.57
CA ARG A 108 -6.82 13.93 -7.37
C ARG A 108 -7.45 12.96 -6.36
N GLU A 109 -7.10 13.09 -5.09
CA GLU A 109 -7.87 12.50 -4.00
C GLU A 109 -9.24 13.18 -3.94
N VAL A 110 -10.31 12.42 -4.08
CA VAL A 110 -11.68 12.91 -4.12
C VAL A 110 -12.37 12.84 -2.76
N ALA A 111 -11.97 11.87 -1.95
CA ALA A 111 -12.49 11.69 -0.59
C ALA A 111 -11.46 10.97 0.29
N PHE A 112 -11.57 11.19 1.59
CA PHE A 112 -10.75 10.54 2.60
C PHE A 112 -11.64 10.10 3.76
N TYR A 113 -11.39 8.89 4.25
CA TYR A 113 -11.98 8.35 5.47
C TYR A 113 -10.84 8.01 6.45
N GLU A 114 -11.01 8.40 7.69
CA GLU A 114 -10.19 7.93 8.79
C GLU A 114 -11.12 7.42 9.89
N ALA A 115 -10.77 6.29 10.49
CA ALA A 115 -11.53 5.78 11.62
C ALA A 115 -11.52 6.85 12.72
N ALA A 116 -12.69 7.45 12.95
CA ALA A 116 -12.85 8.32 14.09
C ALA A 116 -12.64 7.46 15.32
N ASP A 117 -11.58 7.79 16.10
CA ASP A 117 -11.58 7.31 17.44
C ASP A 117 -10.47 6.37 17.90
N TRP A 118 -10.17 6.58 19.09
CA TRP A 118 -9.39 5.81 20.04
C TRP A 118 -9.91 4.37 20.29
N ARG A 119 -11.14 3.99 19.80
CA ARG A 119 -11.71 2.63 19.88
C ARG A 119 -12.44 2.22 18.59
N PRO A 120 -11.76 2.01 17.49
CA PRO A 120 -12.38 1.47 16.29
C PRO A 120 -12.93 0.07 16.58
N ARG A 121 -14.18 -0.18 16.18
CA ARG A 121 -14.84 -1.48 16.40
C ARG A 121 -14.32 -2.50 15.39
N ASP A 122 -13.95 -3.67 15.89
CA ASP A 122 -13.63 -4.81 15.06
C ASP A 122 -14.88 -5.30 14.32
N ALA A 123 -14.74 -5.53 13.02
CA ALA A 123 -15.75 -6.14 12.19
C ALA A 123 -15.32 -7.55 11.77
N ALA A 124 -16.30 -8.43 11.56
CA ALA A 124 -16.01 -9.81 11.14
C ALA A 124 -15.58 -9.87 9.67
N ILE A 125 -14.54 -10.63 9.39
CA ILE A 125 -14.11 -10.95 8.02
C ILE A 125 -15.06 -11.99 7.45
N ARG A 126 -15.71 -11.66 6.33
CA ARG A 126 -16.56 -12.61 5.61
C ARG A 126 -15.72 -13.65 4.88
N PRO A 127 -15.99 -14.95 5.03
CA PRO A 127 -15.34 -15.99 4.23
C PRO A 127 -15.49 -15.71 2.72
N GLY A 128 -14.42 -15.97 1.95
CA GLY A 128 -14.42 -15.74 0.49
C GLY A 128 -14.26 -14.28 0.06
N SER A 129 -14.19 -13.32 0.99
CA SER A 129 -13.91 -11.92 0.66
C SER A 129 -12.41 -11.69 0.41
N TYR A 130 -12.07 -10.58 -0.27
CA TYR A 130 -10.67 -10.19 -0.45
C TYR A 130 -9.94 -9.97 0.89
N LEU A 131 -10.63 -9.58 1.97
CA LEU A 131 -10.06 -9.47 3.31
C LEU A 131 -9.72 -10.82 3.91
N SER A 132 -10.47 -11.89 3.58
CA SER A 132 -10.11 -13.25 4.01
C SER A 132 -8.85 -13.75 3.31
N LEU A 133 -8.67 -13.39 2.04
CA LEU A 133 -7.45 -13.66 1.29
C LEU A 133 -6.28 -12.83 1.82
N LEU A 134 -6.49 -11.54 2.09
CA LEU A 134 -5.48 -10.68 2.72
C LEU A 134 -5.02 -11.27 4.05
N LYS A 135 -5.95 -11.68 4.92
CA LYS A 135 -5.61 -12.31 6.20
C LYS A 135 -4.70 -13.53 6.02
N LYS A 136 -5.00 -14.43 5.07
CA LYS A 136 -4.15 -15.58 4.75
C LYS A 136 -2.73 -15.12 4.39
N GLN A 137 -2.59 -14.09 3.56
CA GLN A 137 -1.28 -13.60 3.13
C GLN A 137 -0.49 -12.99 4.30
N VAL A 138 -1.09 -12.04 5.03
CA VAL A 138 -0.37 -11.27 6.05
C VAL A 138 -0.14 -12.04 7.35
N CYS A 139 -0.98 -13.01 7.68
CA CYS A 139 -0.82 -13.78 8.91
C CYS A 139 0.11 -14.99 8.75
N THR A 140 0.30 -15.50 7.51
CA THR A 140 1.19 -16.63 7.22
C THR A 140 2.65 -16.18 7.03
N SER A 141 2.88 -14.97 6.50
CA SER A 141 4.22 -14.44 6.18
C SER A 141 5.10 -14.16 7.41
N THR A 142 4.61 -14.32 8.63
CA THR A 142 5.31 -13.87 9.84
C THR A 142 5.85 -15.00 10.69
N GLU A 143 5.69 -16.25 10.31
CA GLU A 143 6.35 -17.37 11.03
C GLU A 143 7.85 -17.48 10.76
N VAL A 144 8.39 -16.71 9.81
CA VAL A 144 9.82 -16.79 9.40
C VAL A 144 10.70 -15.70 10.04
N ALA A 145 10.15 -14.72 10.73
CA ALA A 145 10.92 -13.61 11.32
C ALA A 145 11.09 -13.67 12.84
N GLY A 146 10.90 -14.83 13.45
CA GLY A 146 10.97 -15.01 14.91
C GLY A 146 11.66 -16.32 15.31
N SER A 147 12.91 -16.50 14.89
CA SER A 147 13.83 -17.50 15.47
C SER A 147 15.17 -16.85 15.76
#